data_052994cd0eb168a12a4d08f761f5bb1e
#
_entry.id   052994cd0eb168a12a4d08f761f5bb1e
#
_cell.length_a   1.000
_cell.length_b   1.000
_cell.length_c   1.000
_cell.angle_alpha   90.00
_cell.angle_beta   90.00
_cell.angle_gamma   90.00
#
_symmetry.space_group_name_H-M   'P 1'
#
loop_
_entity.id
_entity.type
_entity.pdbx_description
1 polymer ?
#
loop_
_entity_poly.entity_id
_entity_poly.type
_entity_poly.pdbx_seq_one_letter_code
_entity_poly.pdbx_strand_id
1 'polypeptide(L)'
;ITGLEREVVEKSVEVPPDEKMGDIAFPCFPLAKVMRKAPPIIAQELAEKMSGDDMIEKAQAAGGYLNFFLNREKFISETVSSALDAGEDWGKSDMGKGKTVLVEYSSPNIAKPFHIGHLFSTAVGNSLSKIYKHLGYDVQSLNHLGDWGTQFGKLICAYKRWGVKEVIEKDPINELLKIYVKFHEEAEKHPELDDEARGYFKKLEDGDEETTALWTYFRDISLVEFKRVYDMLGVKFDSYNGEAFYSDKMDEVVDILRDKGLLTESDGAQVVDLSLIHISEPT
;
A
#
# COMPACT_ATOMS: atom_id res chain seq x y z
N ILE A 1 -5.65 -7.42 43.41
CA ILE A 1 -5.50 -8.78 43.93
C ILE A 1 -4.08 -9.27 43.72
N THR A 2 -3.50 -9.10 42.55
CA THR A 2 -2.18 -9.63 42.19
C THR A 2 -1.00 -8.77 42.61
N GLY A 3 -1.18 -7.47 42.85
CA GLY A 3 -0.10 -6.48 43.12
C GLY A 3 0.76 -6.14 41.89
N LEU A 4 0.39 -6.63 40.69
CA LEU A 4 1.02 -6.29 39.43
C LEU A 4 0.35 -5.04 38.80
N GLU A 5 1.14 -4.26 38.08
CA GLU A 5 0.63 -3.19 37.24
C GLU A 5 -0.28 -3.76 36.13
N ARG A 6 -1.33 -3.02 35.77
CA ARG A 6 -2.32 -3.45 34.78
C ARG A 6 -1.68 -3.83 33.44
N GLU A 7 -0.71 -3.07 32.96
CA GLU A 7 0.00 -3.31 31.71
C GLU A 7 0.76 -4.65 31.70
N VAL A 8 1.32 -5.06 32.87
CA VAL A 8 2.01 -6.35 33.00
C VAL A 8 1.01 -7.49 32.92
N VAL A 9 -0.17 -7.33 33.54
CA VAL A 9 -1.24 -8.36 33.49
C VAL A 9 -1.75 -8.50 32.05
N GLU A 10 -2.05 -7.40 31.39
CA GLU A 10 -2.55 -7.39 29.99
C GLU A 10 -1.57 -8.06 29.02
N LYS A 11 -0.27 -7.80 29.16
CA LYS A 11 0.77 -8.44 28.32
C LYS A 11 1.02 -9.92 28.64
N SER A 12 0.60 -10.37 29.83
CA SER A 12 0.80 -11.75 30.27
C SER A 12 -0.37 -12.66 29.89
N VAL A 13 -1.51 -12.11 29.52
CA VAL A 13 -2.68 -12.88 29.12
C VAL A 13 -2.43 -13.52 27.76
N GLU A 14 -2.77 -14.81 27.65
CA GLU A 14 -2.59 -15.60 26.42
C GLU A 14 -3.82 -16.45 26.11
N VAL A 15 -3.93 -16.91 24.88
CA VAL A 15 -4.96 -17.86 24.45
C VAL A 15 -4.41 -19.28 24.64
N PRO A 16 -5.10 -20.14 25.39
CA PRO A 16 -4.66 -21.53 25.56
C PRO A 16 -4.61 -22.30 24.23
N PRO A 17 -3.69 -23.26 24.09
CA PRO A 17 -3.56 -24.03 22.84
C PRO A 17 -4.73 -25.01 22.60
N ASP A 18 -5.50 -25.34 23.62
CA ASP A 18 -6.68 -26.24 23.56
C ASP A 18 -7.89 -25.53 24.18
N GLU A 19 -8.99 -25.46 23.42
CA GLU A 19 -10.26 -24.83 23.84
C GLU A 19 -10.80 -25.44 25.15
N LYS A 20 -10.46 -26.68 25.47
CA LYS A 20 -10.83 -27.33 26.73
C LYS A 20 -10.16 -26.71 27.96
N MET A 21 -9.08 -25.97 27.74
CA MET A 21 -8.36 -25.23 28.78
C MET A 21 -8.94 -23.86 29.06
N GLY A 22 -9.96 -23.42 28.33
CA GLY A 22 -10.60 -22.13 28.47
C GLY A 22 -10.36 -21.19 27.27
N ASP A 23 -10.98 -20.03 27.31
CA ASP A 23 -10.87 -19.02 26.25
C ASP A 23 -9.64 -18.12 26.45
N ILE A 24 -9.23 -17.91 27.71
CA ILE A 24 -8.12 -17.02 28.10
C ILE A 24 -7.35 -17.68 29.25
N ALA A 25 -6.02 -17.56 29.25
CA ALA A 25 -5.16 -18.03 30.33
C ALA A 25 -4.26 -16.89 30.85
N PHE A 26 -4.04 -16.90 32.16
CA PHE A 26 -3.07 -16.05 32.82
C PHE A 26 -2.01 -16.92 33.51
N PRO A 27 -0.71 -16.81 33.14
CA PRO A 27 0.38 -17.54 33.80
C PRO A 27 0.66 -16.92 35.17
N CYS A 28 0.54 -17.68 36.22
CA CYS A 28 0.79 -17.24 37.59
C CYS A 28 2.29 -17.26 37.99
N PHE A 29 3.20 -17.63 37.08
CA PHE A 29 4.64 -17.67 37.34
C PHE A 29 5.26 -16.31 37.74
N PRO A 30 4.87 -15.16 37.09
CA PRO A 30 5.37 -13.85 37.51
C PRO A 30 4.97 -13.49 38.94
N LEU A 31 3.83 -14.01 39.43
CA LEU A 31 3.33 -13.73 40.77
C LEU A 31 4.07 -14.50 41.88
N ALA A 32 4.81 -15.56 41.54
CA ALA A 32 5.47 -16.42 42.53
C ALA A 32 6.42 -15.64 43.47
N LYS A 33 7.17 -14.69 42.92
CA LYS A 33 8.07 -13.82 43.72
C LYS A 33 7.32 -12.82 44.59
N VAL A 34 6.25 -12.26 44.06
CA VAL A 34 5.45 -11.19 44.72
C VAL A 34 4.64 -11.81 45.88
N MET A 35 3.96 -12.91 45.60
CA MET A 35 3.08 -13.58 46.57
C MET A 35 3.82 -14.59 47.46
N ARG A 36 5.09 -14.90 47.15
CA ARG A 36 5.93 -15.89 47.85
C ARG A 36 5.26 -17.27 47.99
N LYS A 37 4.60 -17.69 46.91
CA LYS A 37 3.86 -18.96 46.83
C LYS A 37 4.17 -19.67 45.50
N ALA A 38 3.93 -20.98 45.46
CA ALA A 38 4.05 -21.73 44.21
C ALA A 38 2.95 -21.32 43.20
N PRO A 39 3.25 -21.22 41.90
CA PRO A 39 2.27 -20.81 40.88
C PRO A 39 0.95 -21.60 40.91
N PRO A 40 0.92 -22.91 41.07
CA PRO A 40 -0.34 -23.66 41.20
C PRO A 40 -1.21 -23.25 42.39
N ILE A 41 -0.60 -22.92 43.53
CA ILE A 41 -1.31 -22.43 44.73
C ILE A 41 -1.91 -21.05 44.46
N ILE A 42 -1.13 -20.18 43.80
CA ILE A 42 -1.59 -18.84 43.41
C ILE A 42 -2.79 -18.95 42.44
N ALA A 43 -2.69 -19.82 41.42
CA ALA A 43 -3.76 -20.02 40.48
C ALA A 43 -5.05 -20.50 41.15
N GLN A 44 -4.95 -21.42 42.12
CA GLN A 44 -6.09 -21.92 42.90
C GLN A 44 -6.73 -20.82 43.74
N GLU A 45 -5.94 -20.05 44.51
CA GLU A 45 -6.43 -18.96 45.33
C GLU A 45 -7.10 -17.83 44.52
N LEU A 46 -6.58 -17.56 43.31
CA LEU A 46 -7.17 -16.58 42.41
C LEU A 46 -8.47 -17.12 41.79
N ALA A 47 -8.53 -18.37 41.38
CA ALA A 47 -9.75 -19.01 40.86
C ALA A 47 -10.90 -18.91 41.84
N GLU A 48 -10.63 -19.17 43.13
CA GLU A 48 -11.64 -19.09 44.21
C GLU A 48 -12.15 -17.65 44.44
N LYS A 49 -11.33 -16.65 44.18
CA LYS A 49 -11.66 -15.24 44.39
C LYS A 49 -12.32 -14.58 43.20
N MET A 50 -12.23 -15.16 42.01
CA MET A 50 -12.73 -14.57 40.76
C MET A 50 -14.09 -15.11 40.32
N SER A 51 -14.90 -15.59 41.26
CA SER A 51 -16.29 -15.98 41.02
C SER A 51 -17.20 -14.74 41.00
N GLY A 52 -18.02 -14.58 39.98
CA GLY A 52 -19.11 -13.62 39.96
C GLY A 52 -19.00 -12.44 38.98
N ASP A 53 -18.21 -12.58 37.93
CA ASP A 53 -18.28 -11.68 36.77
C ASP A 53 -19.24 -12.26 35.76
N ASP A 54 -20.14 -11.42 35.25
CA ASP A 54 -21.15 -11.84 34.27
C ASP A 54 -20.54 -12.30 32.93
N MET A 55 -19.33 -11.83 32.59
CA MET A 55 -18.60 -12.21 31.38
C MET A 55 -17.80 -13.50 31.53
N ILE A 56 -17.49 -13.87 32.76
CA ILE A 56 -16.70 -15.05 33.07
C ILE A 56 -17.63 -16.12 33.71
N GLU A 57 -17.93 -17.15 32.94
CA GLU A 57 -18.72 -18.30 33.42
C GLU A 57 -17.96 -19.06 34.48
N LYS A 58 -16.65 -19.24 34.31
CA LYS A 58 -15.81 -20.07 35.19
C LYS A 58 -14.35 -19.62 35.15
N ALA A 59 -13.70 -19.57 36.28
CA ALA A 59 -12.26 -19.51 36.41
C ALA A 59 -11.75 -20.81 37.01
N GLN A 60 -10.70 -21.42 36.43
CA GLN A 60 -10.16 -22.70 36.83
C GLN A 60 -8.64 -22.70 36.84
N ALA A 61 -8.04 -23.20 37.93
CA ALA A 61 -6.62 -23.42 38.00
C ALA A 61 -6.23 -24.72 37.26
N ALA A 62 -5.18 -24.63 36.44
CA ALA A 62 -4.57 -25.78 35.77
C ALA A 62 -3.04 -25.64 35.82
N GLY A 63 -2.40 -26.42 36.68
CA GLY A 63 -0.98 -26.26 36.96
C GLY A 63 -0.66 -24.86 37.49
N GLY A 64 0.23 -24.13 36.80
CA GLY A 64 0.59 -22.76 37.16
C GLY A 64 -0.21 -21.69 36.41
N TYR A 65 -1.33 -22.04 35.79
CA TYR A 65 -2.19 -21.15 34.98
C TYR A 65 -3.56 -20.99 35.63
N LEU A 66 -4.08 -19.78 35.51
CA LEU A 66 -5.47 -19.45 35.80
C LEU A 66 -6.20 -19.30 34.45
N ASN A 67 -7.09 -20.23 34.18
CA ASN A 67 -7.85 -20.30 32.94
C ASN A 67 -9.26 -19.74 33.12
N PHE A 68 -9.71 -18.94 32.19
CA PHE A 68 -11.04 -18.33 32.18
C PHE A 68 -11.88 -18.90 31.06
N PHE A 69 -13.12 -19.22 31.37
CA PHE A 69 -14.15 -19.60 30.43
C PHE A 69 -15.17 -18.48 30.36
N LEU A 70 -15.38 -17.94 29.15
CA LEU A 70 -16.31 -16.85 28.95
C LEU A 70 -17.76 -17.34 28.90
N ASN A 71 -18.65 -16.51 29.41
CA ASN A 71 -20.08 -16.69 29.16
C ASN A 71 -20.33 -16.36 27.68
N ARG A 72 -20.41 -17.40 26.86
CA ARG A 72 -20.47 -17.27 25.38
C ARG A 72 -21.72 -16.54 24.93
N GLU A 73 -22.85 -16.73 25.57
CA GLU A 73 -24.10 -16.02 25.21
C GLU A 73 -23.94 -14.53 25.42
N LYS A 74 -23.44 -14.13 26.58
CA LYS A 74 -23.23 -12.73 26.90
C LYS A 74 -22.14 -12.12 26.02
N PHE A 75 -20.99 -12.80 25.84
CA PHE A 75 -19.89 -12.36 25.00
C PHE A 75 -20.34 -12.12 23.55
N ILE A 76 -21.11 -13.05 22.97
CA ILE A 76 -21.65 -12.91 21.61
C ILE A 76 -22.64 -11.75 21.55
N SER A 77 -23.58 -11.67 22.51
CA SER A 77 -24.58 -10.60 22.55
C SER A 77 -23.94 -9.21 22.63
N GLU A 78 -22.98 -9.02 23.53
CA GLU A 78 -22.28 -7.75 23.69
C GLU A 78 -21.43 -7.40 22.47
N THR A 79 -20.72 -8.40 21.91
CA THR A 79 -19.89 -8.20 20.70
C THR A 79 -20.75 -7.78 19.51
N VAL A 80 -21.88 -8.47 19.27
CA VAL A 80 -22.78 -8.13 18.17
C VAL A 80 -23.42 -6.76 18.39
N SER A 81 -23.90 -6.47 19.60
CA SER A 81 -24.46 -5.16 19.92
C SER A 81 -23.45 -4.04 19.71
N SER A 82 -22.23 -4.21 20.23
CA SER A 82 -21.14 -3.22 20.04
C SER A 82 -20.78 -3.02 18.57
N ALA A 83 -20.80 -4.10 17.77
CA ALA A 83 -20.52 -4.02 16.33
C ALA A 83 -21.64 -3.28 15.59
N LEU A 84 -22.89 -3.53 15.93
CA LEU A 84 -24.05 -2.84 15.35
C LEU A 84 -24.07 -1.35 15.73
N ASP A 85 -23.79 -1.03 16.99
CA ASP A 85 -23.75 0.34 17.49
C ASP A 85 -22.61 1.15 16.88
N ALA A 86 -21.42 0.54 16.73
CA ALA A 86 -20.28 1.18 16.13
C ALA A 86 -20.36 1.30 14.60
N GLY A 87 -21.12 0.41 13.94
CA GLY A 87 -21.26 0.40 12.49
C GLY A 87 -19.93 0.36 11.76
N GLU A 88 -19.68 1.35 10.88
CA GLU A 88 -18.42 1.45 10.12
C GLU A 88 -17.18 1.73 11.00
N ASP A 89 -17.40 2.15 12.24
CA ASP A 89 -16.31 2.44 13.20
C ASP A 89 -15.88 1.21 14.01
N TRP A 90 -16.54 0.06 13.81
CA TRP A 90 -16.18 -1.18 14.48
C TRP A 90 -14.72 -1.58 14.22
N GLY A 91 -13.95 -1.75 15.30
CA GLY A 91 -12.52 -2.11 15.22
C GLY A 91 -11.57 -0.95 14.94
N LYS A 92 -12.04 0.29 14.86
CA LYS A 92 -11.14 1.45 14.77
C LYS A 92 -10.23 1.56 15.99
N SER A 93 -9.05 2.09 15.77
CA SER A 93 -8.09 2.39 16.83
C SER A 93 -7.36 3.70 16.59
N ASP A 94 -6.71 4.22 17.64
CA ASP A 94 -5.88 5.42 17.59
C ASP A 94 -4.37 5.10 17.44
N MET A 95 -4.02 3.86 17.04
CA MET A 95 -2.63 3.40 16.92
C MET A 95 -1.80 4.30 15.99
N GLY A 96 -2.42 4.80 14.94
CA GLY A 96 -1.82 5.65 13.93
C GLY A 96 -1.94 7.15 14.19
N LYS A 97 -2.56 7.58 15.28
CA LYS A 97 -2.86 8.99 15.53
C LYS A 97 -1.61 9.88 15.47
N GLY A 98 -1.68 10.90 14.63
CA GLY A 98 -0.56 11.83 14.40
C GLY A 98 0.56 11.28 13.52
N LYS A 99 0.37 10.13 12.87
CA LYS A 99 1.34 9.55 11.94
C LYS A 99 0.73 9.51 10.54
N THR A 100 1.52 9.89 9.53
CA THR A 100 1.15 9.81 8.12
C THR A 100 1.76 8.56 7.48
N VAL A 101 0.98 7.90 6.64
CA VAL A 101 1.42 6.75 5.81
C VAL A 101 1.16 7.08 4.36
N LEU A 102 2.19 6.96 3.53
CA LEU A 102 2.07 7.04 2.08
C LEU A 102 1.88 5.63 1.53
N VAL A 103 0.82 5.43 0.76
CA VAL A 103 0.57 4.14 0.09
C VAL A 103 0.51 4.40 -1.40
N GLU A 104 1.54 3.95 -2.11
CA GLU A 104 1.60 4.01 -3.57
C GLU A 104 1.10 2.69 -4.15
N TYR A 105 0.19 2.76 -5.12
CA TYR A 105 -0.36 1.58 -5.77
C TYR A 105 -1.05 1.91 -7.09
N SER A 106 -1.39 0.87 -7.86
CA SER A 106 -1.89 0.94 -9.23
C SER A 106 -0.79 1.30 -10.23
N SER A 107 -0.37 2.54 -10.26
CA SER A 107 0.79 3.10 -11.00
C SER A 107 0.90 2.63 -12.47
N PRO A 108 -0.19 2.73 -13.26
CA PRO A 108 -0.17 2.29 -14.64
C PRO A 108 0.60 3.28 -15.54
N ASN A 109 1.19 2.74 -16.62
CA ASN A 109 1.68 3.60 -17.69
C ASN A 109 0.51 4.17 -18.50
N ILE A 110 0.53 5.48 -18.80
CA ILE A 110 -0.46 6.09 -19.68
C ILE A 110 -0.34 5.53 -21.11
N ALA A 111 -1.40 5.67 -21.89
CA ALA A 111 -1.51 5.13 -23.25
C ALA A 111 -1.31 3.60 -23.37
N LYS A 112 -1.45 2.88 -22.27
CA LYS A 112 -1.43 1.42 -22.22
C LYS A 112 -2.67 0.85 -21.53
N PRO A 113 -3.11 -0.36 -21.88
CA PRO A 113 -4.28 -0.98 -21.25
C PRO A 113 -4.05 -1.25 -19.77
N PHE A 114 -5.10 -0.99 -18.99
CA PHE A 114 -5.17 -1.47 -17.61
C PHE A 114 -5.38 -3.00 -17.62
N HIS A 115 -4.51 -3.76 -17.01
CA HIS A 115 -4.55 -5.22 -17.03
C HIS A 115 -4.59 -5.83 -15.62
N ILE A 116 -4.69 -7.16 -15.54
CA ILE A 116 -4.86 -7.90 -14.28
C ILE A 116 -3.75 -7.60 -13.24
N GLY A 117 -2.52 -7.34 -13.67
CA GLY A 117 -1.44 -6.95 -12.76
C GLY A 117 -1.73 -5.61 -12.07
N HIS A 118 -2.23 -4.63 -12.81
CA HIS A 118 -2.66 -3.34 -12.23
C HIS A 118 -3.86 -3.52 -11.29
N LEU A 119 -4.82 -4.39 -11.66
CA LEU A 119 -5.96 -4.69 -10.80
C LEU A 119 -5.52 -5.28 -9.47
N PHE A 120 -4.56 -6.21 -9.48
CA PHE A 120 -4.02 -6.82 -8.27
C PHE A 120 -3.37 -5.77 -7.35
N SER A 121 -2.42 -4.98 -7.87
CA SER A 121 -1.76 -3.94 -7.08
C SER A 121 -2.74 -2.90 -6.55
N THR A 122 -3.74 -2.52 -7.37
CA THR A 122 -4.80 -1.58 -6.98
C THR A 122 -5.65 -2.13 -5.83
N ALA A 123 -6.06 -3.40 -5.89
CA ALA A 123 -6.87 -4.02 -4.86
C ALA A 123 -6.10 -4.14 -3.53
N VAL A 124 -4.84 -4.59 -3.58
CA VAL A 124 -3.98 -4.71 -2.39
C VAL A 124 -3.72 -3.35 -1.76
N GLY A 125 -3.28 -2.36 -2.56
CA GLY A 125 -2.95 -1.03 -2.04
C GLY A 125 -4.16 -0.30 -1.46
N ASN A 126 -5.32 -0.39 -2.12
CA ASN A 126 -6.57 0.16 -1.59
C ASN A 126 -6.99 -0.51 -0.26
N SER A 127 -6.79 -1.83 -0.15
CA SER A 127 -7.07 -2.55 1.10
C SER A 127 -6.14 -2.10 2.23
N LEU A 128 -4.85 -1.97 1.96
CA LEU A 128 -3.87 -1.44 2.92
C LEU A 128 -4.23 -0.01 3.34
N SER A 129 -4.57 0.87 2.39
CA SER A 129 -4.99 2.24 2.67
C SER A 129 -6.20 2.28 3.61
N LYS A 130 -7.20 1.42 3.37
CA LYS A 130 -8.39 1.30 4.23
C LYS A 130 -8.04 0.79 5.63
N ILE A 131 -7.16 -0.22 5.73
CA ILE A 131 -6.70 -0.76 7.02
C ILE A 131 -5.97 0.32 7.82
N TYR A 132 -5.01 1.02 7.22
CA TYR A 132 -4.30 2.09 7.91
C TYR A 132 -5.22 3.24 8.33
N LYS A 133 -6.18 3.65 7.48
CA LYS A 133 -7.20 4.64 7.86
C LYS A 133 -8.01 4.16 9.07
N HIS A 134 -8.38 2.89 9.10
CA HIS A 134 -9.13 2.30 10.21
C HIS A 134 -8.32 2.23 11.51
N LEU A 135 -7.00 2.10 11.41
CA LEU A 135 -6.06 2.15 12.53
C LEU A 135 -5.71 3.59 12.97
N GLY A 136 -6.34 4.62 12.41
CA GLY A 136 -6.20 6.01 12.81
C GLY A 136 -5.00 6.75 12.18
N TYR A 137 -4.36 6.20 11.16
CA TYR A 137 -3.33 6.91 10.40
C TYR A 137 -3.93 7.94 9.44
N ASP A 138 -3.21 9.04 9.22
CA ASP A 138 -3.40 9.91 8.07
C ASP A 138 -2.80 9.24 6.83
N VAL A 139 -3.66 8.77 5.91
CA VAL A 139 -3.22 7.99 4.74
C VAL A 139 -3.31 8.84 3.49
N GLN A 140 -2.18 8.94 2.79
CA GLN A 140 -2.07 9.55 1.47
C GLN A 140 -1.94 8.44 0.41
N SER A 141 -2.96 8.26 -0.40
CA SER A 141 -3.01 7.26 -1.47
C SER A 141 -2.45 7.86 -2.76
N LEU A 142 -1.35 7.32 -3.26
CA LEU A 142 -0.63 7.84 -4.41
C LEU A 142 -0.78 6.89 -5.60
N ASN A 143 -1.01 7.48 -6.77
CA ASN A 143 -0.99 6.80 -8.05
C ASN A 143 0.17 7.40 -8.88
N HIS A 144 1.33 6.77 -8.80
CA HIS A 144 2.53 7.23 -9.50
C HIS A 144 2.49 6.76 -10.95
N LEU A 145 1.96 7.61 -11.83
CA LEU A 145 1.78 7.27 -13.24
C LEU A 145 3.11 7.13 -13.97
N GLY A 146 3.24 6.12 -14.82
CA GLY A 146 4.30 6.04 -15.82
C GLY A 146 3.97 6.97 -16.99
N ASP A 147 4.23 8.25 -16.83
CA ASP A 147 3.83 9.28 -17.79
C ASP A 147 5.02 10.08 -18.38
N TRP A 148 6.25 9.58 -18.20
CA TRP A 148 7.45 10.20 -18.73
C TRP A 148 8.39 9.16 -19.36
N GLY A 149 9.29 9.63 -20.25
CA GLY A 149 10.30 8.79 -20.87
C GLY A 149 10.22 8.74 -22.41
N THR A 150 11.23 8.12 -23.03
CA THR A 150 11.41 8.05 -24.48
C THR A 150 10.25 7.43 -25.25
N GLN A 151 9.44 6.59 -24.57
CA GLN A 151 8.21 6.04 -25.14
C GLN A 151 7.22 7.12 -25.59
N PHE A 152 7.22 8.30 -24.97
CA PHE A 152 6.34 9.40 -25.36
C PHE A 152 6.83 10.10 -26.64
N GLY A 153 8.14 10.17 -26.86
CA GLY A 153 8.67 10.58 -28.15
C GLY A 153 8.21 9.67 -29.30
N LYS A 154 8.23 8.33 -29.05
CA LYS A 154 7.72 7.34 -30.00
C LYS A 154 6.22 7.49 -30.25
N LEU A 155 5.43 7.71 -29.19
CA LEU A 155 3.99 7.89 -29.30
C LEU A 155 3.62 9.19 -30.01
N ILE A 156 4.34 10.30 -29.76
CA ILE A 156 4.16 11.56 -30.46
C ILE A 156 4.48 11.39 -31.96
N CYS A 157 5.59 10.74 -32.30
CA CYS A 157 5.95 10.43 -33.67
C CYS A 157 4.86 9.58 -34.34
N ALA A 158 4.40 8.51 -33.70
CA ALA A 158 3.31 7.65 -34.18
C ALA A 158 2.02 8.42 -34.41
N TYR A 159 1.63 9.27 -33.46
CA TYR A 159 0.42 10.07 -33.57
C TYR A 159 0.49 11.07 -34.75
N LYS A 160 1.60 11.76 -34.91
CA LYS A 160 1.78 12.72 -36.04
C LYS A 160 1.73 12.04 -37.39
N ARG A 161 2.14 10.77 -37.51
CA ARG A 161 2.16 10.01 -38.75
C ARG A 161 0.85 9.30 -39.05
N TRP A 162 0.20 8.73 -38.03
CA TRP A 162 -0.94 7.83 -38.19
C TRP A 162 -2.12 8.10 -37.27
N GLY A 163 -2.01 9.07 -36.35
CA GLY A 163 -3.08 9.38 -35.42
C GLY A 163 -4.24 10.09 -36.12
N VAL A 164 -5.45 9.61 -35.84
CA VAL A 164 -6.70 10.25 -36.26
C VAL A 164 -7.48 10.56 -34.99
N LYS A 165 -7.58 11.84 -34.64
CA LYS A 165 -8.13 12.30 -33.38
C LYS A 165 -9.52 11.74 -33.10
N GLU A 166 -10.42 11.79 -34.07
CA GLU A 166 -11.80 11.34 -33.94
C GLU A 166 -11.94 9.83 -33.73
N VAL A 167 -10.92 9.05 -34.15
CA VAL A 167 -10.84 7.60 -33.92
C VAL A 167 -10.30 7.34 -32.53
N ILE A 168 -9.25 8.05 -32.14
CA ILE A 168 -8.62 7.91 -30.80
C ILE A 168 -9.60 8.32 -29.72
N GLU A 169 -10.38 9.39 -29.86
CA GLU A 169 -11.37 9.81 -28.87
C GLU A 169 -12.49 8.79 -28.61
N LYS A 170 -12.75 7.86 -29.53
CA LYS A 170 -13.75 6.79 -29.37
C LYS A 170 -13.24 5.58 -28.56
N ASP A 171 -11.97 5.27 -28.70
CA ASP A 171 -11.31 4.16 -27.99
C ASP A 171 -9.85 4.50 -27.71
N PRO A 172 -9.61 5.42 -26.76
CA PRO A 172 -8.31 6.07 -26.59
C PRO A 172 -7.15 5.08 -26.40
N ILE A 173 -7.29 4.18 -25.46
CA ILE A 173 -6.20 3.28 -25.07
C ILE A 173 -5.85 2.30 -26.20
N ASN A 174 -6.86 1.69 -26.81
CA ASN A 174 -6.61 0.71 -27.86
C ASN A 174 -6.04 1.37 -29.14
N GLU A 175 -6.55 2.55 -29.50
CA GLU A 175 -6.07 3.23 -30.70
C GLU A 175 -4.66 3.81 -30.51
N LEU A 176 -4.34 4.38 -29.33
CA LEU A 176 -2.97 4.77 -29.01
C LEU A 176 -2.01 3.59 -29.00
N LEU A 177 -2.43 2.47 -28.43
CA LEU A 177 -1.64 1.23 -28.46
C LEU A 177 -1.40 0.74 -29.90
N LYS A 178 -2.41 0.76 -30.75
CA LYS A 178 -2.28 0.34 -32.18
C LYS A 178 -1.23 1.17 -32.91
N ILE A 179 -1.29 2.48 -32.80
CA ILE A 179 -0.29 3.35 -33.48
C ILE A 179 1.09 3.21 -32.87
N TYR A 180 1.18 2.94 -31.56
CA TYR A 180 2.45 2.68 -30.87
C TYR A 180 3.08 1.35 -31.32
N VAL A 181 2.30 0.27 -31.45
CA VAL A 181 2.76 -1.02 -31.99
C VAL A 181 3.21 -0.85 -33.44
N LYS A 182 2.41 -0.14 -34.26
CA LYS A 182 2.77 0.17 -35.65
C LYS A 182 4.09 0.94 -35.74
N PHE A 183 4.36 1.85 -34.81
CA PHE A 183 5.65 2.54 -34.77
C PHE A 183 6.82 1.56 -34.63
N HIS A 184 6.71 0.59 -33.74
CA HIS A 184 7.77 -0.40 -33.55
C HIS A 184 7.97 -1.28 -34.79
N GLU A 185 6.89 -1.74 -35.44
CA GLU A 185 6.96 -2.54 -36.67
C GLU A 185 7.60 -1.77 -37.84
N GLU A 186 7.34 -0.47 -37.92
CA GLU A 186 7.94 0.37 -38.96
C GLU A 186 9.38 0.80 -38.60
N ALA A 187 9.71 1.00 -37.32
CA ALA A 187 11.06 1.31 -36.89
C ALA A 187 12.06 0.17 -37.11
N GLU A 188 11.61 -1.10 -37.11
CA GLU A 188 12.47 -2.23 -37.53
C GLU A 188 12.92 -2.15 -38.99
N LYS A 189 12.10 -1.54 -39.87
CA LYS A 189 12.38 -1.36 -41.30
C LYS A 189 13.04 -0.01 -41.59
N HIS A 190 12.78 0.97 -40.74
CA HIS A 190 13.15 2.36 -40.84
C HIS A 190 13.77 2.87 -39.55
N PRO A 191 15.06 2.54 -39.24
CA PRO A 191 15.70 2.92 -37.97
C PRO A 191 15.75 4.42 -37.70
N GLU A 192 15.65 5.25 -38.74
CA GLU A 192 15.57 6.71 -38.64
C GLU A 192 14.34 7.20 -37.84
N LEU A 193 13.32 6.37 -37.67
CA LEU A 193 12.15 6.68 -36.85
C LEU A 193 12.51 6.78 -35.35
N ASP A 194 13.45 5.98 -34.89
CA ASP A 194 13.91 6.07 -33.51
C ASP A 194 14.66 7.37 -33.24
N ASP A 195 15.42 7.89 -34.23
CA ASP A 195 16.07 9.19 -34.11
C ASP A 195 15.05 10.33 -34.09
N GLU A 196 14.02 10.26 -34.94
CA GLU A 196 12.92 11.22 -34.95
C GLU A 196 12.17 11.20 -33.60
N ALA A 197 11.87 10.02 -33.07
CA ALA A 197 11.23 9.86 -31.78
C ALA A 197 12.06 10.43 -30.62
N ARG A 198 13.39 10.23 -30.64
CA ARG A 198 14.31 10.88 -29.69
C ARG A 198 14.25 12.41 -29.81
N GLY A 199 14.15 12.92 -31.03
CA GLY A 199 13.98 14.34 -31.28
C GLY A 199 12.67 14.90 -30.70
N TYR A 200 11.55 14.18 -30.81
CA TYR A 200 10.29 14.58 -30.20
C TYR A 200 10.35 14.52 -28.67
N PHE A 201 10.99 13.50 -28.10
CA PHE A 201 11.15 13.44 -26.66
C PHE A 201 12.02 14.57 -26.13
N LYS A 202 13.11 14.89 -26.82
CA LYS A 202 13.95 16.06 -26.48
C LYS A 202 13.16 17.38 -26.52
N LYS A 203 12.33 17.59 -27.54
CA LYS A 203 11.44 18.75 -27.58
C LYS A 203 10.47 18.79 -26.39
N LEU A 204 9.92 17.64 -25.98
CA LEU A 204 9.06 17.55 -24.81
C LEU A 204 9.82 17.92 -23.53
N GLU A 205 11.06 17.44 -23.36
CA GLU A 205 11.92 17.82 -22.23
C GLU A 205 12.23 19.32 -22.22
N ASP A 206 12.42 19.92 -23.40
CA ASP A 206 12.70 21.35 -23.55
C ASP A 206 11.43 22.24 -23.44
N GLY A 207 10.26 21.63 -23.21
CA GLY A 207 9.01 22.35 -22.98
C GLY A 207 8.35 22.90 -24.26
N ASP A 208 8.62 22.30 -25.43
CA ASP A 208 7.97 22.69 -26.69
C ASP A 208 6.45 22.58 -26.58
N GLU A 209 5.75 23.65 -27.00
CA GLU A 209 4.29 23.76 -26.79
C GLU A 209 3.50 22.65 -27.50
N GLU A 210 3.88 22.26 -28.70
CA GLU A 210 3.15 21.25 -29.48
C GLU A 210 3.31 19.86 -28.86
N THR A 211 4.54 19.48 -28.52
CA THR A 211 4.82 18.17 -27.92
C THR A 211 4.24 18.06 -26.52
N THR A 212 4.29 19.12 -25.73
CA THR A 212 3.66 19.20 -24.40
C THR A 212 2.14 19.09 -24.49
N ALA A 213 1.51 19.76 -25.46
CA ALA A 213 0.07 19.66 -25.69
C ALA A 213 -0.36 18.23 -26.07
N LEU A 214 0.41 17.55 -26.94
CA LEU A 214 0.13 16.14 -27.29
C LEU A 214 0.32 15.19 -26.11
N TRP A 215 1.40 15.37 -25.36
CA TRP A 215 1.64 14.58 -24.15
C TRP A 215 0.52 14.76 -23.11
N THR A 216 0.11 16.00 -22.86
CA THR A 216 -1.02 16.33 -21.96
C THR A 216 -2.30 15.66 -22.45
N TYR A 217 -2.58 15.72 -23.74
CA TYR A 217 -3.73 15.08 -24.36
C TYR A 217 -3.72 13.54 -24.11
N PHE A 218 -2.60 12.85 -24.35
CA PHE A 218 -2.49 11.41 -24.10
C PHE A 218 -2.67 11.06 -22.63
N ARG A 219 -2.11 11.88 -21.74
CA ARG A 219 -2.25 11.72 -20.30
C ARG A 219 -3.72 11.87 -19.87
N ASP A 220 -4.38 12.91 -20.32
CA ASP A 220 -5.75 13.21 -19.88
C ASP A 220 -6.74 12.15 -20.37
N ILE A 221 -6.68 11.71 -21.63
CA ILE A 221 -7.58 10.67 -22.14
C ILE A 221 -7.29 9.31 -21.45
N SER A 222 -6.04 9.02 -21.11
CA SER A 222 -5.68 7.81 -20.37
C SER A 222 -6.25 7.85 -18.94
N LEU A 223 -6.16 9.00 -18.28
CA LEU A 223 -6.71 9.19 -16.94
C LEU A 223 -8.23 9.05 -16.89
N VAL A 224 -8.95 9.47 -17.93
CA VAL A 224 -10.41 9.24 -18.03
C VAL A 224 -10.73 7.75 -17.97
N GLU A 225 -10.01 6.93 -18.75
CA GLU A 225 -10.22 5.48 -18.77
C GLU A 225 -9.81 4.81 -17.44
N PHE A 226 -8.69 5.23 -16.86
CA PHE A 226 -8.26 4.68 -15.56
C PHE A 226 -9.24 5.04 -14.44
N LYS A 227 -9.72 6.28 -14.40
CA LYS A 227 -10.71 6.72 -13.42
C LYS A 227 -12.01 5.92 -13.54
N ARG A 228 -12.45 5.58 -14.76
CA ARG A 228 -13.61 4.71 -14.97
C ARG A 228 -13.45 3.36 -14.28
N VAL A 229 -12.25 2.75 -14.36
CA VAL A 229 -11.95 1.49 -13.67
C VAL A 229 -11.89 1.70 -12.15
N TYR A 230 -11.25 2.77 -11.68
CA TYR A 230 -11.17 3.09 -10.25
C TYR A 230 -12.55 3.34 -9.64
N ASP A 231 -13.45 4.01 -10.35
CA ASP A 231 -14.83 4.24 -9.91
C ASP A 231 -15.58 2.91 -9.76
N MET A 232 -15.43 1.97 -10.70
CA MET A 232 -16.01 0.63 -10.60
C MET A 232 -15.47 -0.16 -9.39
N LEU A 233 -14.21 0.06 -9.02
CA LEU A 233 -13.56 -0.60 -7.88
C LEU A 233 -13.80 0.15 -6.55
N GLY A 234 -14.41 1.32 -6.57
CA GLY A 234 -14.55 2.19 -5.40
C GLY A 234 -13.21 2.68 -4.84
N VAL A 235 -12.24 2.92 -5.73
CA VAL A 235 -10.89 3.38 -5.39
C VAL A 235 -10.73 4.86 -5.68
N LYS A 236 -10.09 5.58 -4.76
CA LYS A 236 -9.76 7.00 -4.91
C LYS A 236 -8.32 7.23 -4.50
N PHE A 237 -7.66 8.14 -5.21
CA PHE A 237 -6.29 8.56 -4.91
C PHE A 237 -6.25 10.04 -4.52
N ASP A 238 -5.37 10.37 -3.60
CA ASP A 238 -5.12 11.74 -3.17
C ASP A 238 -4.18 12.46 -4.14
N SER A 239 -3.32 11.70 -4.87
CA SER A 239 -2.41 12.25 -5.88
C SER A 239 -2.29 11.34 -7.10
N TYR A 240 -2.13 11.98 -8.27
CA TYR A 240 -1.79 11.36 -9.57
C TYR A 240 -0.46 11.91 -10.11
N ASN A 241 0.44 12.32 -9.22
CA ASN A 241 1.76 12.80 -9.61
C ASN A 241 2.61 11.62 -10.09
N GLY A 242 2.79 11.54 -11.41
CA GLY A 242 3.60 10.53 -12.07
C GLY A 242 5.07 10.96 -12.21
N GLU A 243 5.80 10.26 -13.06
CA GLU A 243 7.21 10.51 -13.35
C GLU A 243 7.46 11.93 -13.85
N ALA A 244 6.57 12.48 -14.70
CA ALA A 244 6.67 13.83 -15.24
C ALA A 244 6.69 14.91 -14.16
N PHE A 245 6.03 14.70 -13.03
CA PHE A 245 6.02 15.64 -11.90
C PHE A 245 7.41 15.88 -11.31
N TYR A 246 8.32 14.93 -11.46
CA TYR A 246 9.67 14.97 -10.90
C TYR A 246 10.74 15.40 -11.90
N SER A 247 10.40 15.64 -13.17
CA SER A 247 11.35 15.96 -14.23
C SER A 247 12.18 17.24 -13.93
N ASP A 248 11.55 18.23 -13.33
CA ASP A 248 12.18 19.49 -12.91
C ASP A 248 12.95 19.42 -11.58
N LYS A 249 12.92 18.29 -10.91
CA LYS A 249 13.54 18.06 -9.58
C LYS A 249 14.78 17.16 -9.65
N MET A 250 15.11 16.67 -10.84
CA MET A 250 16.20 15.70 -11.03
C MET A 250 17.56 16.31 -10.74
N ASP A 251 17.81 17.54 -11.14
CA ASP A 251 19.11 18.21 -10.98
C ASP A 251 19.52 18.29 -9.51
N GLU A 252 18.60 18.67 -8.61
CA GLU A 252 18.85 18.72 -7.17
C GLU A 252 19.24 17.33 -6.61
N VAL A 253 18.55 16.28 -7.05
CA VAL A 253 18.85 14.91 -6.61
C VAL A 253 20.21 14.45 -7.14
N VAL A 254 20.52 14.75 -8.39
CA VAL A 254 21.83 14.45 -9.02
C VAL A 254 22.96 15.15 -8.26
N ASP A 255 22.78 16.41 -7.87
CA ASP A 255 23.76 17.15 -7.08
C ASP A 255 23.98 16.52 -5.70
N ILE A 256 22.90 16.14 -5.01
CA ILE A 256 22.98 15.42 -3.72
C ILE A 256 23.77 14.09 -3.87
N LEU A 257 23.50 13.34 -4.94
CA LEU A 257 24.18 12.07 -5.20
C LEU A 257 25.66 12.28 -5.51
N ARG A 258 25.99 13.34 -6.23
CA ARG A 258 27.36 13.74 -6.55
C ARG A 258 28.13 14.14 -5.29
N ASP A 259 27.54 14.97 -4.44
CA ASP A 259 28.16 15.41 -3.19
C ASP A 259 28.39 14.25 -2.21
N LYS A 260 27.55 13.22 -2.27
CA LYS A 260 27.74 11.98 -1.50
C LYS A 260 28.73 10.99 -2.12
N GLY A 261 29.26 11.28 -3.31
CA GLY A 261 30.18 10.39 -4.02
C GLY A 261 29.54 9.07 -4.48
N LEU A 262 28.22 9.07 -4.73
CA LEU A 262 27.46 7.88 -5.14
C LEU A 262 27.35 7.75 -6.66
N LEU A 263 27.66 8.80 -7.42
CA LEU A 263 27.62 8.76 -8.89
C LEU A 263 28.90 8.12 -9.44
N THR A 264 28.71 7.22 -10.39
CA THR A 264 29.77 6.62 -11.21
C THR A 264 29.43 6.77 -12.68
N GLU A 265 30.43 6.79 -13.55
CA GLU A 265 30.23 6.81 -15.00
C GLU A 265 30.20 5.38 -15.54
N SER A 266 29.17 5.04 -16.31
CA SER A 266 29.06 3.77 -17.02
C SER A 266 28.51 4.04 -18.44
N ASP A 267 29.25 3.65 -19.46
CA ASP A 267 28.88 3.82 -20.88
C ASP A 267 28.47 5.26 -21.27
N GLY A 268 29.14 6.26 -20.64
CA GLY A 268 28.85 7.68 -20.87
C GLY A 268 27.63 8.23 -20.11
N ALA A 269 27.00 7.44 -19.26
CA ALA A 269 25.91 7.86 -18.38
C ALA A 269 26.35 7.94 -16.91
N GLN A 270 25.76 8.91 -16.17
CA GLN A 270 25.93 8.96 -14.71
C GLN A 270 24.96 7.96 -14.07
N VAL A 271 25.48 7.00 -13.31
CA VAL A 271 24.69 5.95 -12.66
C VAL A 271 25.02 5.85 -11.19
N VAL A 272 24.09 5.31 -10.41
CA VAL A 272 24.33 4.84 -9.05
C VAL A 272 24.36 3.32 -9.07
N ASP A 273 25.50 2.72 -8.67
CA ASP A 273 25.61 1.28 -8.60
C ASP A 273 24.88 0.74 -7.37
N LEU A 274 23.67 0.22 -7.58
CA LEU A 274 22.81 -0.32 -6.52
C LEU A 274 23.24 -1.72 -6.07
N SER A 275 24.16 -2.39 -6.78
CA SER A 275 24.67 -3.71 -6.39
C SER A 275 25.47 -3.66 -5.09
N LEU A 276 25.97 -2.49 -4.71
CA LEU A 276 26.67 -2.24 -3.44
C LEU A 276 25.71 -1.95 -2.26
N ILE A 277 24.46 -1.64 -2.55
CA ILE A 277 23.41 -1.35 -1.57
C ILE A 277 22.52 -2.58 -1.56
N HIS A 278 22.71 -3.57 -0.75
CA HIS A 278 21.89 -4.78 -0.63
C HIS A 278 20.38 -4.44 -0.46
N ILE A 279 19.80 -3.81 -1.45
CA ILE A 279 18.37 -3.65 -1.62
C ILE A 279 17.94 -4.91 -2.35
N SER A 280 17.23 -5.79 -1.64
CA SER A 280 16.49 -6.85 -2.30
C SER A 280 15.60 -6.19 -3.34
N GLU A 281 15.78 -6.52 -4.60
CA GLU A 281 14.89 -6.06 -5.66
C GLU A 281 13.46 -6.43 -5.25
N PRO A 282 12.50 -5.50 -5.33
CA PRO A 282 11.10 -5.87 -5.20
C PRO A 282 10.77 -6.81 -6.37
N THR A 283 10.54 -8.07 -6.05
CA THR A 283 10.06 -9.08 -6.99
C THR A 283 8.63 -8.81 -7.40
#